data_37257efccc505db2886c9917c6db5282
#
_entry.id   37257efccc505db2886c9917c6db5282
#
_cell.length_a   1.000
_cell.length_b   1.000
_cell.length_c   1.000
_cell.angle_alpha   90.00
_cell.angle_beta   90.00
_cell.angle_gamma   90.00
#
_symmetry.space_group_name_H-M   'P 1'
#
loop_
_entity.id
_entity.type
_entity.pdbx_description
1 polymer ?
#
loop_
_entity_poly.entity_id
_entity_poly.type
_entity_poly.pdbx_seq_one_letter_code
_entity_poly.pdbx_strand_id
1 'polypeptide(L)'
;MVTSDSGGGLWQVDVTVAAAAVGAVEAALVAALEAAEVEGAWPGAGVSISSFEAEPGLWQVSALAKERPQRRRLESALGALAALPGGRPQFSLSHLAAEDWVKRALASHQPVRAGRFRIRGSHHSVASDDAVTDLVIDLGPAFGTGGHASTLGCLLALDALAGGQRFSRPLDLG
;
A
#
# COMPACT_ATOMS: atom_id res chain seq x y z
N MET A 1 17.90 31.07 -4.27
CA MET A 1 18.27 30.25 -3.11
C MET A 1 17.23 29.13 -3.04
N VAL A 2 17.54 28.02 -3.72
CA VAL A 2 16.64 26.86 -3.78
C VAL A 2 16.98 26.02 -2.56
N THR A 3 16.13 26.03 -1.56
CA THR A 3 16.25 25.11 -0.43
C THR A 3 15.92 23.71 -0.96
N SER A 4 16.94 22.88 -1.13
CA SER A 4 16.80 21.44 -1.31
C SER A 4 16.21 20.88 -0.02
N ASP A 5 14.90 20.63 -0.04
CA ASP A 5 14.20 19.90 1.02
C ASP A 5 14.59 18.41 0.86
N SER A 6 15.69 18.04 1.54
CA SER A 6 16.23 16.68 1.59
C SER A 6 15.58 15.85 2.72
N GLY A 7 14.36 16.15 3.06
CA GLY A 7 13.52 15.31 3.91
C GLY A 7 12.97 14.13 3.09
N GLY A 8 13.46 12.92 3.36
CA GLY A 8 13.08 11.68 2.67
C GLY A 8 11.59 11.36 2.76
N GLY A 9 10.79 11.97 1.90
CA GLY A 9 9.35 11.74 1.74
C GLY A 9 9.02 11.37 0.30
N LEU A 10 7.76 11.01 0.08
CA LEU A 10 7.19 10.73 -1.24
C LEU A 10 6.11 11.76 -1.57
N TRP A 11 5.94 12.04 -2.84
CA TRP A 11 4.82 12.82 -3.33
C TRP A 11 3.74 11.85 -3.83
N GLN A 12 2.51 12.08 -3.42
CA GLN A 12 1.36 11.30 -3.84
C GLN A 12 0.44 12.14 -4.71
N VAL A 13 0.05 11.56 -5.84
CA VAL A 13 -0.99 12.09 -6.73
C VAL A 13 -2.15 11.13 -6.72
N ASP A 14 -3.33 11.58 -6.30
CA ASP A 14 -4.55 10.78 -6.30
C ASP A 14 -5.54 11.32 -7.32
N VAL A 15 -6.13 10.43 -8.10
CA VAL A 15 -7.15 10.72 -9.11
C VAL A 15 -8.30 9.76 -8.95
N THR A 16 -9.54 10.27 -8.87
CA THR A 16 -10.75 9.46 -8.80
C THR A 16 -11.47 9.47 -10.13
N VAL A 17 -11.74 8.28 -10.69
CA VAL A 17 -12.33 8.11 -12.04
C VAL A 17 -13.23 6.87 -12.13
N ALA A 18 -14.06 6.81 -13.17
CA ALA A 18 -14.80 5.60 -13.51
C ALA A 18 -13.86 4.48 -13.99
N ALA A 19 -14.27 3.23 -13.80
CA ALA A 19 -13.48 2.03 -14.17
C ALA A 19 -12.91 2.08 -15.60
N ALA A 20 -13.70 2.55 -16.57
CA ALA A 20 -13.29 2.65 -17.98
C ALA A 20 -12.14 3.66 -18.24
N ALA A 21 -11.89 4.58 -17.31
CA ALA A 21 -10.86 5.61 -17.45
C ALA A 21 -9.55 5.26 -16.72
N VAL A 22 -9.53 4.20 -15.90
CA VAL A 22 -8.38 3.83 -15.04
C VAL A 22 -7.10 3.70 -15.85
N GLY A 23 -7.07 2.85 -16.88
CA GLY A 23 -5.86 2.63 -17.68
C GLY A 23 -5.36 3.87 -18.41
N ALA A 24 -6.26 4.76 -18.86
CA ALA A 24 -5.88 6.02 -19.49
C ALA A 24 -5.25 6.98 -18.46
N VAL A 25 -5.78 7.02 -17.24
CA VAL A 25 -5.25 7.84 -16.15
C VAL A 25 -3.89 7.32 -15.68
N GLU A 26 -3.75 6.01 -15.53
CA GLU A 26 -2.46 5.39 -15.19
C GLU A 26 -1.37 5.76 -16.22
N ALA A 27 -1.66 5.60 -17.51
CA ALA A 27 -0.74 5.97 -18.57
C ALA A 27 -0.39 7.48 -18.57
N ALA A 28 -1.37 8.34 -18.33
CA ALA A 28 -1.16 9.79 -18.26
C ALA A 28 -0.31 10.17 -17.04
N LEU A 29 -0.50 9.53 -15.90
CA LEU A 29 0.31 9.75 -14.69
C LEU A 29 1.75 9.28 -14.89
N VAL A 30 1.97 8.09 -15.48
CA VAL A 30 3.31 7.61 -15.84
C VAL A 30 4.00 8.65 -16.71
N ALA A 31 3.39 9.06 -17.82
CA ALA A 31 3.99 10.03 -18.75
C ALA A 31 4.29 11.40 -18.10
N ALA A 32 3.42 11.85 -17.18
CA ALA A 32 3.61 13.13 -16.48
C ALA A 32 4.73 13.09 -15.44
N LEU A 33 4.96 11.93 -14.81
CA LEU A 33 5.89 11.74 -13.70
C LEU A 33 7.27 11.26 -14.16
N GLU A 34 7.36 10.45 -15.22
CA GLU A 34 8.64 9.97 -15.79
C GLU A 34 9.41 11.05 -16.56
N ALA A 35 8.78 12.13 -16.95
CA ALA A 35 9.40 13.18 -17.73
C ALA A 35 10.44 14.05 -16.97
N ALA A 36 10.79 13.69 -15.73
CA ALA A 36 11.99 14.17 -15.05
C ALA A 36 13.14 13.20 -15.41
N GLU A 37 13.79 13.43 -16.56
CA GLU A 37 14.89 12.60 -17.05
C GLU A 37 16.01 12.52 -16.02
N VAL A 38 16.21 11.34 -15.46
CA VAL A 38 17.51 10.91 -14.96
C VAL A 38 18.13 10.07 -16.09
N GLU A 39 19.14 10.63 -16.75
CA GLU A 39 19.90 9.96 -17.80
C GLU A 39 20.41 8.61 -17.28
N GLY A 40 19.94 7.51 -17.87
CA GLY A 40 20.31 6.13 -17.46
C GLY A 40 19.37 5.41 -16.49
N ALA A 41 18.25 6.00 -16.09
CA ALA A 41 17.24 5.30 -15.30
C ALA A 41 16.33 4.43 -16.21
N TRP A 42 15.95 3.25 -15.68
CA TRP A 42 14.92 2.41 -16.32
C TRP A 42 13.58 3.15 -16.35
N PRO A 43 12.76 3.00 -17.41
CA PRO A 43 11.42 3.54 -17.45
C PRO A 43 10.63 3.12 -16.18
N GLY A 44 10.01 4.09 -15.50
CA GLY A 44 9.29 3.84 -14.22
C GLY A 44 10.18 3.86 -12.98
N ALA A 45 11.48 4.11 -13.09
CA ALA A 45 12.36 4.22 -11.93
C ALA A 45 11.95 5.42 -11.06
N GLY A 46 11.31 5.13 -9.93
CA GLY A 46 10.91 6.13 -8.94
C GLY A 46 9.43 6.50 -8.93
N VAL A 47 8.62 5.92 -9.83
CA VAL A 47 7.16 6.07 -9.85
C VAL A 47 6.52 4.71 -9.53
N SER A 48 5.61 4.69 -8.56
CA SER A 48 4.76 3.54 -8.26
C SER A 48 3.30 3.94 -8.47
N ILE A 49 2.56 3.15 -9.25
CA ILE A 49 1.14 3.38 -9.49
C ILE A 49 0.34 2.20 -8.96
N SER A 50 -0.75 2.51 -8.30
CA SER A 50 -1.75 1.54 -7.84
C SER A 50 -3.15 2.07 -8.11
N SER A 51 -4.07 1.18 -8.41
CA SER A 51 -5.49 1.49 -8.59
C SER A 51 -6.33 0.50 -7.81
N PHE A 52 -7.42 0.99 -7.21
CA PHE A 52 -8.39 0.17 -6.49
C PHE A 52 -9.78 0.79 -6.57
N GLU A 53 -10.80 -0.03 -6.46
CA GLU A 53 -12.17 0.42 -6.41
C GLU A 53 -12.46 0.97 -5.01
N ALA A 54 -12.69 2.29 -4.93
CA ALA A 54 -12.97 2.98 -3.68
C ALA A 54 -14.47 2.89 -3.30
N GLU A 55 -15.34 2.97 -4.32
CA GLU A 55 -16.77 2.80 -4.22
C GLU A 55 -17.26 2.07 -5.48
N PRO A 56 -18.43 1.41 -5.49
CA PRO A 56 -18.93 0.70 -6.65
C PRO A 56 -18.92 1.55 -7.93
N GLY A 57 -18.09 1.15 -8.90
CA GLY A 57 -17.89 1.86 -10.17
C GLY A 57 -16.96 3.07 -10.11
N LEU A 58 -16.44 3.45 -8.94
CA LEU A 58 -15.54 4.58 -8.74
C LEU A 58 -14.17 4.09 -8.29
N TRP A 59 -13.15 4.37 -9.07
CA TRP A 59 -11.79 3.92 -8.85
C TRP A 59 -10.88 5.07 -8.41
N GLN A 60 -10.02 4.78 -7.47
CA GLN A 60 -8.92 5.65 -7.10
C GLN A 60 -7.64 5.14 -7.74
N VAL A 61 -6.96 6.01 -8.49
CA VAL A 61 -5.62 5.80 -9.04
C VAL A 61 -4.66 6.66 -8.24
N SER A 62 -3.69 6.03 -7.59
CA SER A 62 -2.67 6.68 -6.77
C SER A 62 -1.29 6.48 -7.38
N ALA A 63 -0.56 7.56 -7.57
CA ALA A 63 0.83 7.53 -8.03
C ALA A 63 1.75 8.10 -6.94
N LEU A 64 2.86 7.42 -6.69
CA LEU A 64 3.91 7.85 -5.77
C LEU A 64 5.17 8.21 -6.55
N ALA A 65 5.76 9.36 -6.24
CA ALA A 65 7.01 9.83 -6.85
C ALA A 65 7.97 10.34 -5.76
N LYS A 66 9.27 10.16 -5.97
CA LYS A 66 10.30 10.67 -5.06
C LYS A 66 10.44 12.18 -5.13
N GLU A 67 10.30 12.73 -6.32
CA GLU A 67 10.42 14.16 -6.58
C GLU A 67 9.04 14.81 -6.67
N ARG A 68 8.97 16.10 -6.32
CA ARG A 68 7.74 16.87 -6.43
C ARG A 68 7.28 16.95 -7.90
N PRO A 69 6.10 16.39 -8.23
CA PRO A 69 5.56 16.48 -9.57
C PRO A 69 5.27 17.92 -9.99
N GLN A 70 5.55 18.23 -11.25
CA GLN A 70 5.19 19.54 -11.80
C GLN A 70 3.68 19.59 -12.06
N ARG A 71 2.98 20.42 -11.31
CA ARG A 71 1.53 20.58 -11.42
C ARG A 71 1.05 20.81 -12.85
N ARG A 72 1.76 21.64 -13.62
CA ARG A 72 1.43 21.93 -15.02
C ARG A 72 1.47 20.68 -15.92
N ARG A 73 2.40 19.76 -15.68
CA ARG A 73 2.49 18.49 -16.43
C ARG A 73 1.31 17.58 -16.12
N LEU A 74 0.95 17.46 -14.85
CA LEU A 74 -0.23 16.71 -14.42
C LEU A 74 -1.51 17.31 -15.03
N GLU A 75 -1.66 18.64 -14.96
CA GLU A 75 -2.79 19.37 -15.55
C GLU A 75 -2.89 19.15 -17.06
N SER A 76 -1.75 19.13 -17.78
CA SER A 76 -1.70 18.88 -19.22
C SER A 76 -2.06 17.43 -19.56
N ALA A 77 -1.45 16.46 -18.88
CA ALA A 77 -1.65 15.04 -19.14
C ALA A 77 -3.10 14.61 -18.84
N LEU A 78 -3.62 15.00 -17.66
CA LEU A 78 -5.01 14.70 -17.30
C LEU A 78 -6.03 15.53 -18.07
N GLY A 79 -5.64 16.76 -18.50
CA GLY A 79 -6.45 17.58 -19.36
C GLY A 79 -6.71 16.99 -20.75
N ALA A 80 -5.77 16.23 -21.29
CA ALA A 80 -5.93 15.49 -22.54
C ALA A 80 -7.01 14.40 -22.46
N LEU A 81 -7.39 13.98 -21.24
CA LEU A 81 -8.42 12.99 -20.98
C LEU A 81 -9.82 13.58 -20.80
N ALA A 82 -10.03 14.87 -21.04
CA ALA A 82 -11.31 15.57 -20.84
C ALA A 82 -12.48 14.99 -21.67
N ALA A 83 -12.19 14.26 -22.74
CA ALA A 83 -13.20 13.61 -23.58
C ALA A 83 -13.69 12.25 -23.02
N LEU A 84 -13.07 11.72 -21.95
CA LEU A 84 -13.51 10.48 -21.33
C LEU A 84 -14.83 10.66 -20.56
N PRO A 85 -15.61 9.57 -20.38
CA PRO A 85 -16.78 9.59 -19.52
C PRO A 85 -16.41 10.10 -18.11
N GLY A 86 -17.11 11.12 -17.63
CA GLY A 86 -16.81 11.80 -16.35
C GLY A 86 -16.06 13.12 -16.53
N GLY A 87 -15.65 13.48 -17.74
CA GLY A 87 -14.97 14.73 -18.04
C GLY A 87 -13.50 14.73 -17.59
N ARG A 88 -12.92 15.91 -17.42
CA ARG A 88 -11.53 16.09 -17.01
C ARG A 88 -11.29 15.53 -15.59
N PRO A 89 -10.39 14.55 -15.42
CA PRO A 89 -10.06 14.02 -14.10
C PRO A 89 -9.47 15.10 -13.20
N GLN A 90 -9.97 15.20 -11.97
CA GLN A 90 -9.39 16.05 -10.94
C GLN A 90 -8.36 15.26 -10.17
N PHE A 91 -7.30 15.92 -9.71
CA PHE A 91 -6.26 15.29 -8.92
C PHE A 91 -5.95 16.08 -7.65
N SER A 92 -5.54 15.37 -6.62
CA SER A 92 -4.89 15.93 -5.44
C SER A 92 -3.39 15.63 -5.48
N LEU A 93 -2.60 16.55 -4.92
CA LEU A 93 -1.15 16.40 -4.79
C LEU A 93 -0.79 16.65 -3.33
N SER A 94 -0.24 15.64 -2.67
CA SER A 94 0.16 15.69 -1.26
C SER A 94 1.61 15.23 -1.09
N HIS A 95 2.28 15.76 -0.07
CA HIS A 95 3.59 15.29 0.35
C HIS A 95 3.42 14.31 1.52
N LEU A 96 3.96 13.11 1.38
CA LEU A 96 4.00 12.08 2.41
C LEU A 96 5.40 12.12 3.05
N ALA A 97 5.50 12.62 4.26
CA ALA A 97 6.73 12.49 5.02
C ALA A 97 7.05 10.99 5.25
N ALA A 98 8.33 10.62 5.23
CA ALA A 98 8.75 9.22 5.38
C ALA A 98 8.20 8.58 6.67
N GLU A 99 8.16 9.33 7.76
CA GLU A 99 7.57 8.88 9.03
C GLU A 99 6.06 8.63 8.94
N ASP A 100 5.34 9.46 8.19
CA ASP A 100 3.89 9.34 8.04
C ASP A 100 3.51 8.12 7.19
N TRP A 101 4.33 7.78 6.20
CA TRP A 101 4.11 6.59 5.39
C TRP A 101 4.27 5.31 6.21
N VAL A 102 5.32 5.20 7.01
CA VAL A 102 5.54 4.06 7.92
C VAL A 102 4.41 3.96 8.94
N LYS A 103 4.04 5.08 9.57
CA LYS A 103 2.93 5.12 10.54
C LYS A 103 1.60 4.70 9.90
N ARG A 104 1.30 5.16 8.69
CA ARG A 104 0.08 4.78 7.96
C ARG A 104 0.10 3.30 7.57
N ALA A 105 1.23 2.81 7.05
CA ALA A 105 1.39 1.39 6.73
C ALA A 105 1.18 0.51 7.98
N LEU A 106 1.76 0.89 9.11
CA LEU A 106 1.56 0.20 10.39
C LEU A 106 0.10 0.30 10.87
N ALA A 107 -0.51 1.47 10.82
CA ALA A 107 -1.90 1.69 11.27
C ALA A 107 -2.94 0.94 10.41
N SER A 108 -2.66 0.69 9.14
CA SER A 108 -3.55 -0.08 8.24
C SER A 108 -3.59 -1.57 8.57
N HIS A 109 -2.61 -2.08 9.30
CA HIS A 109 -2.53 -3.51 9.65
C HIS A 109 -3.19 -3.75 10.99
N GLN A 110 -4.49 -4.04 10.97
CA GLN A 110 -5.23 -4.42 12.17
C GLN A 110 -4.84 -5.83 12.64
N PRO A 111 -4.90 -6.10 13.95
CA PRO A 111 -4.71 -7.44 14.47
C PRO A 111 -5.67 -8.45 13.83
N VAL A 112 -5.14 -9.57 13.38
CA VAL A 112 -5.91 -10.62 12.71
C VAL A 112 -6.02 -11.84 13.63
N ARG A 113 -7.22 -12.40 13.77
CA ARG A 113 -7.47 -13.59 14.58
C ARG A 113 -7.67 -14.84 13.73
N ALA A 114 -6.99 -15.93 14.12
CA ALA A 114 -7.14 -17.27 13.53
C ALA A 114 -7.24 -18.32 14.67
N GLY A 115 -8.45 -18.70 15.05
CA GLY A 115 -8.68 -19.56 16.20
C GLY A 115 -8.20 -18.92 17.49
N ARG A 116 -7.32 -19.63 18.25
CA ARG A 116 -6.68 -19.10 19.46
C ARG A 116 -5.51 -18.16 19.17
N PHE A 117 -5.04 -18.08 17.93
CA PHE A 117 -3.92 -17.20 17.56
C PHE A 117 -4.40 -15.80 17.21
N ARG A 118 -3.64 -14.79 17.63
CA ARG A 118 -3.82 -13.40 17.20
C ARG A 118 -2.50 -12.87 16.68
N ILE A 119 -2.45 -12.52 15.39
CA ILE A 119 -1.30 -11.91 14.75
C ILE A 119 -1.43 -10.39 14.92
N ARG A 120 -0.40 -9.73 15.42
CA ARG A 120 -0.36 -8.27 15.58
C ARG A 120 1.05 -7.74 15.47
N GLY A 121 1.20 -6.47 15.10
CA GLY A 121 2.46 -5.75 15.24
C GLY A 121 2.72 -5.35 16.70
N SER A 122 3.97 -5.07 17.04
CA SER A 122 4.38 -4.60 18.38
C SER A 122 3.73 -3.27 18.76
N HIS A 123 3.36 -2.45 17.78
CA HIS A 123 2.69 -1.15 17.97
C HIS A 123 1.23 -1.28 18.42
N HIS A 124 0.61 -2.46 18.31
CA HIS A 124 -0.73 -2.71 18.81
C HIS A 124 -0.70 -3.12 20.27
N SER A 125 -1.20 -2.26 21.15
CA SER A 125 -1.47 -2.61 22.54
C SER A 125 -2.83 -3.31 22.63
N VAL A 126 -2.85 -4.53 23.11
CA VAL A 126 -4.08 -5.32 23.31
C VAL A 126 -4.15 -5.85 24.72
N ALA A 127 -5.34 -5.98 25.24
CA ALA A 127 -5.54 -6.61 26.55
C ALA A 127 -5.08 -8.07 26.52
N SER A 128 -4.43 -8.52 27.59
CA SER A 128 -4.09 -9.92 27.80
C SER A 128 -5.35 -10.77 27.85
N ASP A 129 -5.33 -11.89 27.15
CA ASP A 129 -6.40 -12.88 27.15
C ASP A 129 -5.73 -14.25 27.19
N ASP A 130 -5.87 -14.98 28.30
CA ASP A 130 -5.22 -16.28 28.50
C ASP A 130 -5.69 -17.35 27.50
N ALA A 131 -6.83 -17.13 26.84
CA ALA A 131 -7.35 -17.99 25.78
C ALA A 131 -6.73 -17.67 24.39
N VAL A 132 -5.93 -16.61 24.29
CA VAL A 132 -5.35 -16.12 23.03
C VAL A 132 -3.83 -16.21 23.07
N THR A 133 -3.25 -16.80 22.05
CA THR A 133 -1.80 -16.79 21.83
C THR A 133 -1.44 -15.66 20.87
N ASP A 134 -0.77 -14.63 21.38
CA ASP A 134 -0.30 -13.52 20.57
C ASP A 134 0.96 -13.90 19.79
N LEU A 135 0.90 -13.72 18.48
CA LEU A 135 2.03 -13.77 17.57
C LEU A 135 2.40 -12.34 17.20
N VAL A 136 3.45 -11.81 17.83
CA VAL A 136 3.92 -10.45 17.57
C VAL A 136 4.87 -10.49 16.39
N ILE A 137 4.42 -9.95 15.25
CA ILE A 137 5.17 -9.96 13.99
C ILE A 137 5.18 -8.54 13.46
N ASP A 138 6.35 -7.90 13.50
CA ASP A 138 6.51 -6.58 12.90
C ASP A 138 6.76 -6.71 11.39
N LEU A 139 6.07 -5.85 10.65
CA LEU A 139 6.21 -5.79 9.20
C LEU A 139 7.61 -5.29 8.82
N GLY A 140 8.36 -6.14 8.14
CA GLY A 140 9.58 -5.76 7.47
C GLY A 140 9.34 -5.53 5.97
N PRO A 141 10.28 -4.89 5.27
CA PRO A 141 10.17 -4.65 3.83
C PRO A 141 10.10 -5.94 2.98
N ALA A 142 10.42 -7.08 3.57
CA ALA A 142 10.48 -8.39 2.88
C ALA A 142 9.31 -9.33 3.24
N PHE A 143 8.47 -9.02 4.24
CA PHE A 143 7.42 -9.94 4.70
C PHE A 143 6.03 -9.33 4.59
N GLY A 144 5.07 -10.15 4.16
CA GLY A 144 3.66 -9.80 4.08
C GLY A 144 3.02 -9.51 5.46
N THR A 145 1.81 -9.04 5.43
CA THR A 145 1.04 -8.51 6.57
C THR A 145 0.61 -9.54 7.63
N GLY A 146 0.99 -10.81 7.49
CA GLY A 146 0.47 -11.90 8.32
C GLY A 146 -1.02 -12.22 8.07
N GLY A 147 -1.74 -11.35 7.37
CA GLY A 147 -3.16 -11.51 7.04
C GLY A 147 -3.44 -12.31 5.77
N HIS A 148 -2.41 -12.86 5.11
CA HIS A 148 -2.61 -13.65 3.90
C HIS A 148 -3.40 -14.94 4.21
N ALA A 149 -4.30 -15.32 3.30
CA ALA A 149 -5.18 -16.48 3.50
C ALA A 149 -4.42 -17.79 3.80
N SER A 150 -3.23 -17.99 3.24
CA SER A 150 -2.37 -19.14 3.53
C SER A 150 -1.89 -19.15 4.98
N THR A 151 -1.44 -18.02 5.50
CA THR A 151 -1.01 -17.90 6.91
C THR A 151 -2.15 -18.18 7.86
N LEU A 152 -3.33 -17.61 7.58
CA LEU A 152 -4.53 -17.86 8.38
C LEU A 152 -4.95 -19.32 8.32
N GLY A 153 -4.90 -19.95 7.15
CA GLY A 153 -5.19 -21.37 6.97
C GLY A 153 -4.24 -22.28 7.75
N CYS A 154 -2.94 -22.00 7.75
CA CYS A 154 -1.95 -22.72 8.55
C CYS A 154 -2.22 -22.58 10.06
N LEU A 155 -2.52 -21.39 10.54
CA LEU A 155 -2.81 -21.15 11.96
C LEU A 155 -4.10 -21.84 12.41
N LEU A 156 -5.15 -21.83 11.60
CA LEU A 156 -6.38 -22.55 11.88
C LEU A 156 -6.15 -24.07 11.91
N ALA A 157 -5.33 -24.61 11.00
CA ALA A 157 -4.96 -26.02 11.01
C ALA A 157 -4.16 -26.38 12.26
N LEU A 158 -3.19 -25.54 12.66
CA LEU A 158 -2.43 -25.71 13.91
C LEU A 158 -3.35 -25.66 15.14
N ASP A 159 -4.31 -24.75 15.16
CA ASP A 159 -5.28 -24.64 16.26
C ASP A 159 -6.12 -25.91 16.40
N ALA A 160 -6.63 -26.41 15.28
CA ALA A 160 -7.41 -27.67 15.26
C ALA A 160 -6.58 -28.88 15.73
N LEU A 161 -5.33 -29.01 15.26
CA LEU A 161 -4.42 -30.08 15.66
C LEU A 161 -4.07 -29.99 17.15
N ALA A 162 -3.72 -28.81 17.64
CA ALA A 162 -3.33 -28.61 19.04
C ALA A 162 -4.52 -28.72 20.03
N GLY A 163 -5.76 -28.55 19.55
CA GLY A 163 -6.96 -28.80 20.35
C GLY A 163 -7.22 -30.28 20.61
N GLY A 164 -6.73 -31.19 19.75
CA GLY A 164 -7.00 -32.61 19.83
C GLY A 164 -5.90 -33.46 20.48
N GLN A 165 -4.66 -32.97 20.48
CA GLN A 165 -3.51 -33.77 20.99
C GLN A 165 -2.32 -32.89 21.40
N ARG A 166 -1.41 -33.48 22.20
CA ARG A 166 -0.14 -32.86 22.57
C ARG A 166 0.98 -33.43 21.71
N PHE A 167 1.78 -32.58 21.10
CA PHE A 167 2.95 -32.95 20.34
C PHE A 167 4.20 -32.79 21.23
N SER A 168 4.96 -33.87 21.40
CA SER A 168 6.19 -33.84 22.20
C SER A 168 7.43 -33.41 21.41
N ARG A 169 7.40 -33.58 20.10
CA ARG A 169 8.56 -33.29 19.21
C ARG A 169 8.07 -32.77 17.86
N PRO A 170 7.51 -31.55 17.79
CA PRO A 170 7.16 -30.95 16.52
C PRO A 170 8.44 -30.62 15.73
N LEU A 171 8.37 -30.76 14.41
CA LEU A 171 9.44 -30.37 13.47
C LEU A 171 8.85 -29.39 12.47
N ASP A 172 9.48 -28.24 12.32
CA ASP A 172 9.21 -27.27 11.27
C ASP A 172 10.32 -27.40 10.20
N LEU A 173 9.91 -27.57 8.94
CA LEU A 173 10.78 -27.64 7.78
C LEU A 173 10.50 -26.40 6.92
N GLY A 174 11.28 -25.32 7.15
CA GLY A 174 11.19 -24.04 6.46
C GLY A 174 12.37 -23.77 5.53
#